data_ed57327d3153dd45bea5c5fd2cc19ae3
#
_entry.id   ed57327d3153dd45bea5c5fd2cc19ae3
#
_cell.length_a   1.000
_cell.length_b   1.000
_cell.length_c   1.000
_cell.angle_alpha   90.00
_cell.angle_beta   90.00
_cell.angle_gamma   90.00
#
_symmetry.space_group_name_H-M   'P 1'
#
loop_
_entity.id
_entity.type
_entity.pdbx_description
1 polymer ?
#
loop_
_entity_poly.entity_id
_entity_poly.type
_entity_poly.pdbx_seq_one_letter_code
_entity_poly.pdbx_strand_id
1 'polypeptide(L)'
;MLQRQGFLVEAMFMRNWDSSINNDVLGNPNDPNDICPQEVDYMDAVNIANKLRVKLHRVDFVEEYWQKVFQYFLDEYQAGRTPNPDILCNKEIKFKAFLNKANELGFDYIAMGHYARTKTIDGVTRLLRGVDTNKDQSYFLCQLNQDQVNKAVFPIGELTKTEVRQIAKEYNLEVASKKDSTGICFIGERDFKAFLKNYIPAQKGEMRDLKGNVIGEHDGIMYYTIGQRHGLGIGGPGDPWFVIGKDITNNILVVGQGSDQEYLYANKVLVTGLNWLGPKTNSYKCSAKFRYRQKDVEVEVKFIDENSAIVECMTNVKAITPGQAAVFYDKEICLGG
;
A
#
# COMPACT_ATOMS: atom_id res chain seq x y z
N MET A 1 13.22 21.86 4.79
CA MET A 1 13.83 21.14 5.93
C MET A 1 15.26 20.73 5.62
N LEU A 2 15.53 19.88 4.65
CA LEU A 2 16.88 19.38 4.31
C LEU A 2 17.87 20.50 3.95
N GLN A 3 17.48 21.49 3.16
CA GLN A 3 18.32 22.67 2.88
C GLN A 3 18.76 23.42 4.15
N ARG A 4 17.89 23.53 5.15
CA ARG A 4 18.23 24.13 6.47
C ARG A 4 19.25 23.32 7.25
N GLN A 5 19.35 22.01 6.97
CA GLN A 5 20.33 21.11 7.57
C GLN A 5 21.65 21.08 6.79
N GLY A 6 21.77 21.91 5.73
CA GLY A 6 22.99 22.05 4.93
C GLY A 6 23.10 21.05 3.76
N PHE A 7 22.06 20.27 3.46
CA PHE A 7 22.09 19.37 2.31
C PHE A 7 21.93 20.13 0.99
N LEU A 8 22.66 19.70 -0.04
CA LEU A 8 22.35 20.03 -1.43
C LEU A 8 21.12 19.23 -1.85
N VAL A 9 20.05 19.93 -2.24
CA VAL A 9 18.76 19.29 -2.54
C VAL A 9 18.33 19.64 -3.95
N GLU A 10 18.01 18.63 -4.76
CA GLU A 10 17.27 18.76 -5.99
C GLU A 10 15.96 17.98 -5.87
N ALA A 11 14.95 18.37 -6.63
CA ALA A 11 13.66 17.70 -6.65
C ALA A 11 13.52 16.83 -7.90
N MET A 12 12.74 15.76 -7.80
CA MET A 12 12.43 14.90 -8.95
C MET A 12 10.94 14.56 -8.94
N PHE A 13 10.26 14.84 -10.04
CA PHE A 13 8.88 14.46 -10.28
C PHE A 13 8.84 13.17 -11.08
N MET A 14 8.08 12.20 -10.59
CA MET A 14 7.87 10.89 -11.24
C MET A 14 6.50 10.87 -11.94
N ARG A 15 6.48 10.72 -13.25
CA ARG A 15 5.28 10.38 -14.00
C ARG A 15 5.16 8.86 -14.04
N ASN A 16 4.16 8.31 -13.37
CA ASN A 16 4.01 6.85 -13.23
C ASN A 16 2.69 6.31 -13.83
N TRP A 17 1.78 7.20 -14.20
CA TRP A 17 0.49 6.83 -14.79
C TRP A 17 0.13 7.81 -15.91
N ASP A 18 -0.45 7.28 -16.95
CA ASP A 18 -1.05 8.05 -18.04
C ASP A 18 -2.36 7.40 -18.43
N SER A 19 -3.48 8.10 -18.21
CA SER A 19 -4.81 7.54 -18.43
C SER A 19 -5.06 7.14 -19.90
N SER A 20 -4.47 7.85 -20.85
CA SER A 20 -4.61 7.55 -22.28
C SER A 20 -3.80 6.34 -22.70
N ILE A 21 -2.53 6.26 -22.27
CA ILE A 21 -1.64 5.12 -22.57
C ILE A 21 -2.16 3.87 -21.86
N ASN A 22 -2.61 4.00 -20.61
CA ASN A 22 -3.03 2.89 -19.77
C ASN A 22 -4.50 2.51 -19.95
N ASN A 23 -5.22 3.09 -20.92
CA ASN A 23 -6.63 2.80 -21.19
C ASN A 23 -7.56 2.94 -19.96
N ASP A 24 -7.29 3.95 -19.12
CA ASP A 24 -8.00 4.25 -17.88
C ASP A 24 -9.22 5.17 -18.18
N VAL A 25 -10.29 4.58 -18.71
CA VAL A 25 -11.50 5.31 -19.16
C VAL A 25 -12.62 5.17 -18.15
N LEU A 26 -12.98 3.91 -17.82
CA LEU A 26 -14.09 3.63 -16.91
C LEU A 26 -13.69 3.91 -15.46
N GLY A 27 -14.58 4.51 -14.69
CA GLY A 27 -14.35 4.82 -13.28
C GLY A 27 -13.39 5.99 -13.03
N ASN A 28 -12.89 6.63 -14.08
CA ASN A 28 -12.11 7.85 -13.98
C ASN A 28 -13.08 9.04 -13.79
N PRO A 29 -12.96 9.82 -12.70
CA PRO A 29 -13.83 10.96 -12.45
C PRO A 29 -13.49 12.19 -13.32
N ASN A 30 -12.34 12.17 -14.02
CA ASN A 30 -11.89 13.29 -14.84
C ASN A 30 -12.46 13.18 -16.26
N ASP A 31 -12.83 14.31 -16.85
CA ASP A 31 -13.21 14.37 -18.26
C ASP A 31 -11.98 14.01 -19.14
N PRO A 32 -12.14 13.19 -20.20
CA PRO A 32 -11.05 12.90 -21.13
C PRO A 32 -10.44 14.15 -21.80
N ASN A 33 -11.19 15.26 -21.83
CA ASN A 33 -10.70 16.54 -22.35
C ASN A 33 -10.01 17.41 -21.31
N ASP A 34 -10.03 17.04 -20.04
CA ASP A 34 -9.32 17.75 -18.98
C ASP A 34 -7.82 17.46 -19.02
N ILE A 35 -7.07 18.39 -18.44
CA ILE A 35 -5.61 18.20 -18.25
C ILE A 35 -5.41 16.98 -17.35
N CYS A 36 -4.55 16.07 -17.77
CA CYS A 36 -4.20 14.88 -16.99
C CYS A 36 -3.81 15.28 -15.54
N PRO A 37 -4.37 14.65 -14.51
CA PRO A 37 -4.04 14.96 -13.11
C PRO A 37 -2.53 14.95 -12.81
N GLN A 38 -1.78 14.08 -13.47
CA GLN A 38 -0.31 14.03 -13.36
C GLN A 38 0.38 15.32 -13.87
N GLU A 39 -0.19 15.96 -14.90
CA GLU A 39 0.33 17.25 -15.38
C GLU A 39 -0.01 18.38 -14.41
N VAL A 40 -1.17 18.37 -13.80
CA VAL A 40 -1.53 19.31 -12.73
C VAL A 40 -0.58 19.16 -11.54
N ASP A 41 -0.32 17.93 -11.10
CA ASP A 41 0.64 17.66 -10.02
C ASP A 41 2.08 18.07 -10.41
N TYR A 42 2.45 17.92 -11.68
CA TYR A 42 3.74 18.41 -12.18
C TYR A 42 3.85 19.93 -12.12
N MET A 43 2.80 20.65 -12.48
CA MET A 43 2.77 22.13 -12.38
C MET A 43 2.88 22.58 -10.91
N ASP A 44 2.20 21.91 -9.99
CA ASP A 44 2.38 22.16 -8.56
C ASP A 44 3.84 21.95 -8.13
N ALA A 45 4.48 20.86 -8.59
CA ALA A 45 5.88 20.58 -8.31
C ALA A 45 6.83 21.66 -8.88
N VAL A 46 6.57 22.15 -10.11
CA VAL A 46 7.33 23.25 -10.72
C VAL A 46 7.22 24.52 -9.88
N ASN A 47 6.00 24.89 -9.47
CA ASN A 47 5.77 26.09 -8.66
C ASN A 47 6.52 26.00 -7.32
N ILE A 48 6.46 24.85 -6.65
CA ILE A 48 7.16 24.60 -5.39
C ILE A 48 8.67 24.64 -5.58
N ALA A 49 9.20 23.99 -6.62
CA ALA A 49 10.62 23.95 -6.91
C ALA A 49 11.19 25.36 -7.17
N ASN A 50 10.48 26.18 -7.95
CA ASN A 50 10.83 27.57 -8.21
C ASN A 50 10.84 28.38 -6.90
N LYS A 51 9.82 28.25 -6.07
CA LYS A 51 9.69 28.93 -4.78
C LYS A 51 10.83 28.58 -3.82
N LEU A 52 11.18 27.31 -3.78
CA LEU A 52 12.26 26.79 -2.93
C LEU A 52 13.66 26.97 -3.58
N ARG A 53 13.73 27.42 -4.81
CA ARG A 53 14.95 27.56 -5.60
C ARG A 53 15.76 26.25 -5.69
N VAL A 54 15.04 25.15 -5.94
CA VAL A 54 15.64 23.84 -6.18
C VAL A 54 15.44 23.46 -7.65
N LYS A 55 16.43 22.76 -8.21
CA LYS A 55 16.30 22.21 -9.56
C LYS A 55 15.29 21.07 -9.52
N LEU A 56 14.39 21.01 -10.51
CA LEU A 56 13.41 19.96 -10.67
C LEU A 56 13.76 19.10 -11.90
N HIS A 57 13.88 17.81 -11.67
CA HIS A 57 13.95 16.80 -12.73
C HIS A 57 12.56 16.23 -12.98
N ARG A 58 12.27 15.88 -14.22
CA ARG A 58 11.08 15.09 -14.58
C ARG A 58 11.54 13.75 -15.13
N VAL A 59 10.99 12.66 -14.61
CA VAL A 59 11.26 11.30 -15.06
C VAL A 59 9.97 10.58 -15.37
N ASP A 60 10.01 9.69 -16.35
CA ASP A 60 8.87 8.89 -16.78
C ASP A 60 9.13 7.44 -16.40
N PHE A 61 8.22 6.87 -15.60
CA PHE A 61 8.23 5.46 -15.17
C PHE A 61 6.88 4.78 -15.45
N VAL A 62 6.11 5.27 -16.43
CA VAL A 62 4.78 4.72 -16.77
C VAL A 62 4.89 3.25 -17.13
N GLU A 63 5.89 2.87 -17.94
CA GLU A 63 6.10 1.48 -18.33
C GLU A 63 6.55 0.60 -17.17
N GLU A 64 7.52 1.07 -16.36
CA GLU A 64 7.99 0.35 -15.18
C GLU A 64 6.87 0.16 -14.16
N TYR A 65 6.04 1.19 -13.94
CA TYR A 65 4.90 1.09 -13.04
C TYR A 65 3.89 0.05 -13.54
N TRP A 66 3.57 0.09 -14.84
CA TRP A 66 2.69 -0.88 -15.45
C TRP A 66 3.20 -2.31 -15.24
N GLN A 67 4.43 -2.58 -15.62
CA GLN A 67 5.00 -3.92 -15.60
C GLN A 67 5.26 -4.47 -14.19
N LYS A 68 5.69 -3.60 -13.24
CA LYS A 68 6.17 -4.04 -11.91
C LYS A 68 5.14 -3.91 -10.81
N VAL A 69 4.14 -3.04 -10.98
CA VAL A 69 3.15 -2.75 -9.95
C VAL A 69 1.75 -3.10 -10.43
N PHE A 70 1.34 -2.54 -11.57
CA PHE A 70 -0.05 -2.65 -12.00
C PHE A 70 -0.39 -4.03 -12.56
N GLN A 71 0.50 -4.66 -13.32
CA GLN A 71 0.28 -6.03 -13.79
C GLN A 71 0.11 -7.00 -12.62
N TYR A 72 0.99 -6.94 -11.61
CA TYR A 72 0.84 -7.73 -10.39
C TYR A 72 -0.50 -7.47 -9.68
N PHE A 73 -0.91 -6.21 -9.61
CA PHE A 73 -2.21 -5.84 -9.04
C PHE A 73 -3.37 -6.53 -9.78
N LEU A 74 -3.35 -6.57 -11.11
CA LEU A 74 -4.35 -7.25 -11.92
C LEU A 74 -4.32 -8.78 -11.71
N ASP A 75 -3.14 -9.37 -11.72
CA ASP A 75 -2.94 -10.83 -11.54
C ASP A 75 -3.47 -11.31 -10.17
N GLU A 76 -3.23 -10.53 -9.11
CA GLU A 76 -3.74 -10.82 -7.77
C GLU A 76 -5.27 -10.77 -7.71
N TYR A 77 -5.88 -9.76 -8.33
CA TYR A 77 -7.35 -9.69 -8.40
C TYR A 77 -7.94 -10.82 -9.23
N GLN A 78 -7.34 -11.20 -10.35
CA GLN A 78 -7.76 -12.35 -11.15
C GLN A 78 -7.66 -13.65 -10.35
N ALA A 79 -6.65 -13.77 -9.50
CA ALA A 79 -6.50 -14.90 -8.57
C ALA A 79 -7.42 -14.82 -7.34
N GLY A 80 -8.33 -13.83 -7.29
CA GLY A 80 -9.27 -13.65 -6.17
C GLY A 80 -8.67 -13.09 -4.89
N ARG A 81 -7.40 -12.69 -4.89
CA ARG A 81 -6.71 -12.07 -3.76
C ARG A 81 -6.93 -10.56 -3.74
N THR A 82 -6.59 -9.91 -2.65
CA THR A 82 -6.73 -8.44 -2.49
C THR A 82 -5.35 -7.83 -2.30
N PRO A 83 -4.69 -7.37 -3.37
CA PRO A 83 -3.33 -6.84 -3.31
C PRO A 83 -3.24 -5.48 -2.63
N ASN A 84 -2.02 -5.11 -2.25
CA ASN A 84 -1.67 -3.76 -1.83
C ASN A 84 -0.60 -3.20 -2.80
N PRO A 85 -1.01 -2.48 -3.85
CA PRO A 85 -0.08 -1.97 -4.87
C PRO A 85 0.89 -0.92 -4.33
N ASP A 86 0.55 -0.22 -3.23
CA ASP A 86 1.39 0.83 -2.66
C ASP A 86 2.72 0.28 -2.13
N ILE A 87 2.72 -0.95 -1.60
CA ILE A 87 3.94 -1.63 -1.15
C ILE A 87 4.88 -1.88 -2.32
N LEU A 88 4.35 -2.42 -3.44
CA LEU A 88 5.15 -2.65 -4.64
C LEU A 88 5.59 -1.35 -5.31
N CYS A 89 4.73 -0.33 -5.32
CA CYS A 89 5.09 0.99 -5.81
C CYS A 89 6.29 1.55 -5.03
N ASN A 90 6.29 1.42 -3.70
CA ASN A 90 7.44 1.81 -2.91
C ASN A 90 8.68 0.99 -3.27
N LYS A 91 8.58 -0.35 -3.28
CA LYS A 91 9.69 -1.26 -3.56
C LYS A 91 10.31 -1.04 -4.94
N GLU A 92 9.50 -1.06 -6.00
CA GLU A 92 9.97 -1.15 -7.38
C GLU A 92 10.14 0.23 -8.04
N ILE A 93 9.31 1.21 -7.69
CA ILE A 93 9.35 2.53 -8.31
C ILE A 93 10.11 3.52 -7.45
N LYS A 94 9.59 3.87 -6.25
CA LYS A 94 10.15 4.94 -5.42
C LYS A 94 11.54 4.62 -4.86
N PHE A 95 11.78 3.38 -4.45
CA PHE A 95 13.04 3.00 -3.83
C PHE A 95 13.91 2.09 -4.72
N LYS A 96 13.54 1.89 -6.00
CA LYS A 96 14.37 1.19 -6.97
C LYS A 96 14.56 2.03 -8.24
N ALA A 97 13.54 2.22 -9.08
CA ALA A 97 13.69 2.99 -10.31
C ALA A 97 14.15 4.43 -10.05
N PHE A 98 13.49 5.11 -9.09
CA PHE A 98 13.85 6.46 -8.69
C PHE A 98 15.24 6.52 -8.02
N LEU A 99 15.56 5.58 -7.13
CA LEU A 99 16.89 5.49 -6.50
C LEU A 99 18.00 5.28 -7.54
N ASN A 100 17.77 4.41 -8.52
CA ASN A 100 18.73 4.19 -9.61
C ASN A 100 18.94 5.49 -10.40
N LYS A 101 17.87 6.21 -10.70
CA LYS A 101 17.97 7.51 -11.38
C LYS A 101 18.70 8.56 -10.56
N ALA A 102 18.48 8.60 -9.25
CA ALA A 102 19.21 9.48 -8.35
C ALA A 102 20.72 9.14 -8.32
N ASN A 103 21.06 7.85 -8.26
CA ASN A 103 22.46 7.39 -8.33
C ASN A 103 23.13 7.78 -9.67
N GLU A 104 22.44 7.65 -10.81
CA GLU A 104 22.94 8.07 -12.12
C GLU A 104 23.23 9.57 -12.17
N LEU A 105 22.46 10.37 -11.44
CA LEU A 105 22.65 11.82 -11.31
C LEU A 105 23.67 12.20 -10.25
N GLY A 106 24.26 11.22 -9.54
CA GLY A 106 25.31 11.43 -8.55
C GLY A 106 24.82 11.82 -7.16
N PHE A 107 23.55 11.52 -6.80
CA PHE A 107 23.03 11.77 -5.45
C PHE A 107 23.34 10.63 -4.49
N ASP A 108 23.65 11.00 -3.24
CA ASP A 108 23.98 10.05 -2.18
C ASP A 108 22.75 9.38 -1.57
N TYR A 109 21.63 10.11 -1.48
CA TYR A 109 20.40 9.72 -0.80
C TYR A 109 19.17 10.14 -1.58
N ILE A 110 18.06 9.46 -1.33
CA ILE A 110 16.72 9.88 -1.74
C ILE A 110 15.90 10.29 -0.52
N ALA A 111 15.19 11.42 -0.61
CA ALA A 111 14.31 11.90 0.44
C ALA A 111 12.85 11.71 0.02
N MET A 112 12.06 11.05 0.86
CA MET A 112 10.65 10.78 0.61
C MET A 112 9.76 11.32 1.72
N GLY A 113 8.57 11.81 1.33
CA GLY A 113 7.57 12.37 2.24
C GLY A 113 6.76 11.33 3.02
N HIS A 114 7.32 10.14 3.31
CA HIS A 114 6.65 9.15 4.14
C HIS A 114 6.80 9.49 5.62
N TYR A 115 5.75 9.24 6.39
CA TYR A 115 5.79 9.24 7.85
C TYR A 115 6.42 7.94 8.33
N ALA A 116 7.72 7.86 8.23
CA ALA A 116 8.60 6.78 8.69
C ALA A 116 9.91 7.40 9.13
N ARG A 117 10.78 6.63 9.77
CA ARG A 117 12.09 7.10 10.21
C ARG A 117 13.17 6.08 9.86
N THR A 118 14.40 6.55 9.76
CA THR A 118 15.57 5.69 9.74
C THR A 118 16.53 6.08 10.87
N LYS A 119 17.15 5.09 11.49
CA LYS A 119 18.15 5.30 12.54
C LYS A 119 19.20 4.20 12.48
N THR A 120 20.47 4.58 12.57
CA THR A 120 21.54 3.61 12.69
C THR A 120 21.64 3.11 14.14
N ILE A 121 21.48 1.81 14.33
CA ILE A 121 21.54 1.09 15.59
C ILE A 121 22.55 -0.03 15.40
N ASP A 122 23.58 -0.08 16.23
CA ASP A 122 24.67 -1.07 16.16
C ASP A 122 25.29 -1.20 14.75
N GLY A 123 25.50 -0.05 14.09
CA GLY A 123 26.09 0.02 12.74
C GLY A 123 25.15 -0.35 11.59
N VAL A 124 23.89 -0.69 11.84
CA VAL A 124 22.88 -1.04 10.84
C VAL A 124 21.78 0.02 10.81
N THR A 125 21.48 0.55 9.64
CA THR A 125 20.35 1.47 9.47
C THR A 125 19.04 0.68 9.54
N ARG A 126 18.19 1.01 10.52
CA ARG A 126 16.89 0.40 10.75
C ARG A 126 15.78 1.30 10.25
N LEU A 127 14.75 0.70 9.67
CA LEU A 127 13.49 1.37 9.34
C LEU A 127 12.62 1.40 10.61
N LEU A 128 12.10 2.56 10.98
CA LEU A 128 11.28 2.74 12.16
C LEU A 128 9.93 3.34 11.80
N ARG A 129 8.95 3.12 12.67
CA ARG A 129 7.64 3.79 12.61
C ARG A 129 7.81 5.30 12.64
N GLY A 130 6.91 6.02 11.97
CA GLY A 130 6.77 7.47 12.15
C GLY A 130 6.25 7.82 13.54
N VAL A 131 6.57 9.02 14.02
CA VAL A 131 6.10 9.51 15.34
C VAL A 131 4.58 9.69 15.37
N ASP A 132 3.99 10.15 14.26
CA ASP A 132 2.53 10.22 14.12
C ASP A 132 1.95 8.82 13.92
N THR A 133 1.46 8.20 14.99
CA THR A 133 0.89 6.84 14.96
C THR A 133 -0.34 6.71 14.05
N ASN A 134 -1.06 7.81 13.79
CA ASN A 134 -2.21 7.81 12.87
C ASN A 134 -1.78 7.88 11.40
N LYS A 135 -0.54 8.31 11.14
CA LYS A 135 0.01 8.51 9.79
C LYS A 135 1.20 7.62 9.51
N ASP A 136 1.68 6.83 10.47
CA ASP A 136 2.80 5.91 10.28
C ASP A 136 2.65 5.10 8.99
N GLN A 137 3.63 5.24 8.10
CA GLN A 137 3.65 4.61 6.77
C GLN A 137 4.72 3.53 6.64
N SER A 138 5.38 3.15 7.74
CA SER A 138 6.37 2.06 7.73
C SER A 138 5.79 0.73 7.22
N TYR A 139 4.47 0.53 7.38
CA TYR A 139 3.73 -0.61 6.80
C TYR A 139 3.95 -0.75 5.30
N PHE A 140 3.88 0.35 4.56
CA PHE A 140 4.05 0.36 3.10
C PHE A 140 5.51 0.24 2.64
N LEU A 141 6.44 0.27 3.58
CA LEU A 141 7.89 0.21 3.34
C LEU A 141 8.49 -1.15 3.71
N CYS A 142 7.68 -2.11 4.17
CA CYS A 142 8.12 -3.41 4.67
C CYS A 142 8.92 -4.25 3.66
N GLN A 143 8.74 -4.00 2.38
CA GLN A 143 9.40 -4.70 1.29
C GLN A 143 10.71 -4.02 0.82
N LEU A 144 11.17 -2.94 1.48
CA LEU A 144 12.47 -2.34 1.20
C LEU A 144 13.60 -3.26 1.69
N ASN A 145 14.60 -3.47 0.85
CA ASN A 145 15.81 -4.17 1.27
C ASN A 145 16.76 -3.23 2.04
N GLN A 146 17.82 -3.79 2.62
CA GLN A 146 18.77 -3.04 3.45
C GLN A 146 19.46 -1.90 2.68
N ASP A 147 19.83 -2.11 1.41
CA ASP A 147 20.48 -1.09 0.58
C ASP A 147 19.54 0.10 0.32
N GLN A 148 18.26 -0.18 0.05
CA GLN A 148 17.23 0.84 -0.11
C GLN A 148 17.01 1.62 1.19
N VAL A 149 16.97 0.93 2.33
CA VAL A 149 16.83 1.58 3.66
C VAL A 149 18.04 2.46 3.97
N ASN A 150 19.26 2.02 3.63
CA ASN A 150 20.50 2.78 3.84
C ASN A 150 20.54 4.09 3.05
N LYS A 151 19.84 4.16 1.90
CA LYS A 151 19.79 5.33 1.01
C LYS A 151 18.55 6.20 1.22
N ALA A 152 17.62 5.79 2.08
CA ALA A 152 16.36 6.46 2.32
C ALA A 152 16.46 7.49 3.45
N VAL A 153 15.92 8.70 3.20
CA VAL A 153 15.74 9.75 4.21
C VAL A 153 14.27 10.11 4.27
N PHE A 154 13.72 10.19 5.47
CA PHE A 154 12.33 10.55 5.73
C PHE A 154 12.23 11.85 6.54
N PRO A 155 12.30 13.01 5.90
CA PRO A 155 12.45 14.30 6.59
C PRO A 155 11.30 14.68 7.53
N ILE A 156 10.12 14.08 7.31
CA ILE A 156 8.91 14.35 8.09
C ILE A 156 8.56 13.27 9.11
N GLY A 157 9.37 12.23 9.22
CA GLY A 157 9.09 11.08 10.07
C GLY A 157 9.06 11.38 11.58
N GLU A 158 9.77 12.42 12.00
CA GLU A 158 9.77 12.91 13.38
C GLU A 158 8.67 13.96 13.66
N LEU A 159 7.79 14.21 12.69
CA LEU A 159 6.73 15.23 12.79
C LEU A 159 5.35 14.60 12.69
N THR A 160 4.39 15.22 13.36
CA THR A 160 2.98 14.95 13.14
C THR A 160 2.47 15.62 11.86
N LYS A 161 1.38 15.13 11.32
CA LYS A 161 0.72 15.73 10.14
C LYS A 161 0.37 17.20 10.36
N THR A 162 -0.02 17.55 11.58
CA THR A 162 -0.36 18.93 11.94
C THR A 162 0.87 19.84 11.86
N GLU A 163 2.00 19.39 12.39
CA GLU A 163 3.28 20.14 12.32
C GLU A 163 3.75 20.28 10.87
N VAL A 164 3.66 19.23 10.06
CA VAL A 164 4.02 19.29 8.63
C VAL A 164 3.17 20.33 7.89
N ARG A 165 1.86 20.37 8.14
CA ARG A 165 0.97 21.40 7.55
C ARG A 165 1.27 22.79 8.07
N GLN A 166 1.62 22.93 9.33
CA GLN A 166 2.04 24.20 9.90
C GLN A 166 3.30 24.73 9.20
N ILE A 167 4.32 23.90 9.06
CA ILE A 167 5.57 24.25 8.34
C ILE A 167 5.25 24.65 6.89
N ALA A 168 4.40 23.89 6.19
CA ALA A 168 4.02 24.19 4.81
C ALA A 168 3.34 25.57 4.70
N LYS A 169 2.48 25.94 5.66
CA LYS A 169 1.87 27.29 5.73
C LYS A 169 2.88 28.39 6.01
N GLU A 170 3.83 28.18 6.92
CA GLU A 170 4.90 29.13 7.23
C GLU A 170 5.76 29.46 5.99
N TYR A 171 5.96 28.46 5.11
CA TYR A 171 6.62 28.66 3.81
C TYR A 171 5.67 29.15 2.72
N ASN A 172 4.39 29.43 3.04
CA ASN A 172 3.36 29.83 2.09
C ASN A 172 3.26 28.86 0.88
N LEU A 173 3.41 27.53 1.12
CA LEU A 173 3.28 26.56 0.04
C LEU A 173 1.80 26.40 -0.32
N GLU A 174 1.46 26.52 -1.60
CA GLU A 174 0.07 26.46 -2.10
C GLU A 174 -0.61 25.14 -1.76
N VAL A 175 0.17 24.05 -1.73
CA VAL A 175 -0.30 22.71 -1.39
C VAL A 175 -0.51 22.46 0.12
N ALA A 176 -0.27 23.43 0.99
CA ALA A 176 -0.38 23.28 2.46
C ALA A 176 -1.77 22.82 2.92
N SER A 177 -2.83 23.19 2.16
CA SER A 177 -4.24 22.80 2.40
C SER A 177 -4.74 21.67 1.50
N LYS A 178 -3.91 21.19 0.55
CA LYS A 178 -4.31 20.10 -0.36
C LYS A 178 -4.72 18.86 0.43
N LYS A 179 -5.83 18.24 0.04
CA LYS A 179 -6.26 16.97 0.65
C LYS A 179 -5.20 15.89 0.45
N ASP A 180 -5.15 14.94 1.40
CA ASP A 180 -4.33 13.75 1.20
C ASP A 180 -4.84 13.00 -0.03
N SER A 181 -3.94 12.49 -0.86
CA SER A 181 -4.31 11.61 -1.95
C SER A 181 -4.96 10.35 -1.37
N THR A 182 -6.09 9.97 -1.93
CA THR A 182 -6.82 8.75 -1.63
C THR A 182 -6.88 7.90 -2.90
N GLY A 183 -7.07 6.57 -2.76
CA GLY A 183 -7.05 5.66 -3.88
C GLY A 183 -5.69 4.99 -4.11
N ILE A 184 -5.48 4.45 -5.32
CA ILE A 184 -4.26 3.75 -5.70
C ILE A 184 -3.16 4.77 -5.98
N CYS A 185 -1.95 4.52 -5.46
CA CYS A 185 -0.80 5.40 -5.63
C CYS A 185 -0.56 5.74 -7.11
N PHE A 186 -0.46 7.03 -7.45
CA PHE A 186 -0.32 7.62 -8.77
C PHE A 186 -1.55 7.52 -9.71
N ILE A 187 -2.49 6.61 -9.46
CA ILE A 187 -3.72 6.50 -10.24
C ILE A 187 -4.79 7.46 -9.66
N GLY A 188 -4.82 7.57 -8.31
CA GLY A 188 -5.75 8.43 -7.59
C GLY A 188 -7.12 7.80 -7.34
N GLU A 189 -8.12 8.65 -7.12
CA GLU A 189 -9.50 8.21 -6.87
C GLU A 189 -10.15 7.68 -8.15
N ARG A 190 -10.79 6.51 -8.02
CA ARG A 190 -11.54 5.86 -9.10
C ARG A 190 -12.79 5.21 -8.51
N ASP A 191 -13.86 5.09 -9.30
CA ASP A 191 -14.84 4.06 -9.03
C ASP A 191 -14.17 2.70 -9.25
N PHE A 192 -13.89 2.00 -8.17
CA PHE A 192 -13.05 0.82 -8.17
C PHE A 192 -13.57 -0.32 -9.06
N LYS A 193 -14.88 -0.58 -9.02
CA LYS A 193 -15.49 -1.62 -9.86
C LYS A 193 -15.43 -1.25 -11.35
N ALA A 194 -15.77 0.00 -11.66
CA ALA A 194 -15.71 0.49 -13.04
C ALA A 194 -14.28 0.54 -13.56
N PHE A 195 -13.34 1.00 -12.73
CA PHE A 195 -11.91 1.04 -13.07
C PHE A 195 -11.36 -0.36 -13.41
N LEU A 196 -11.61 -1.36 -12.58
CA LEU A 196 -11.15 -2.72 -12.86
C LEU A 196 -11.73 -3.32 -14.13
N LYS A 197 -12.95 -2.91 -14.55
CA LYS A 197 -13.57 -3.37 -15.81
C LYS A 197 -12.79 -2.95 -17.06
N ASN A 198 -11.92 -1.93 -16.98
CA ASN A 198 -11.02 -1.60 -18.10
C ASN A 198 -10.07 -2.76 -18.42
N TYR A 199 -9.72 -3.59 -17.42
CA TYR A 199 -8.61 -4.54 -17.48
C TYR A 199 -9.04 -5.99 -17.25
N ILE A 200 -10.03 -6.21 -16.39
CA ILE A 200 -10.49 -7.55 -15.98
C ILE A 200 -11.96 -7.70 -16.30
N PRO A 201 -12.33 -8.58 -17.26
CA PRO A 201 -13.73 -8.90 -17.52
C PRO A 201 -14.41 -9.46 -16.27
N ALA A 202 -15.47 -8.83 -15.82
CA ALA A 202 -16.24 -9.30 -14.68
C ALA A 202 -17.21 -10.40 -15.13
N GLN A 203 -17.24 -11.50 -14.36
CA GLN A 203 -18.24 -12.55 -14.50
C GLN A 203 -19.16 -12.54 -13.29
N LYS A 204 -20.46 -12.41 -13.52
CA LYS A 204 -21.45 -12.58 -12.47
C LYS A 204 -21.42 -14.01 -11.95
N GLY A 205 -21.70 -14.17 -10.66
CA GLY A 205 -21.77 -15.46 -10.01
C GLY A 205 -22.66 -15.41 -8.79
N GLU A 206 -22.82 -16.54 -8.13
CA GLU A 206 -23.71 -16.68 -6.99
C GLU A 206 -22.99 -16.31 -5.67
N MET A 207 -23.77 -15.71 -4.76
CA MET A 207 -23.42 -15.62 -3.34
C MET A 207 -24.12 -16.77 -2.63
N ARG A 208 -23.35 -17.61 -1.94
CA ARG A 208 -23.89 -18.76 -1.20
C ARG A 208 -23.53 -18.69 0.27
N ASP A 209 -24.43 -19.19 1.12
CA ASP A 209 -24.12 -19.42 2.52
C ASP A 209 -23.30 -20.73 2.72
N LEU A 210 -22.89 -21.01 3.94
CA LEU A 210 -22.13 -22.23 4.28
C LEU A 210 -22.90 -23.54 4.04
N LYS A 211 -24.24 -23.46 3.93
CA LYS A 211 -25.09 -24.63 3.63
C LYS A 211 -25.29 -24.84 2.13
N GLY A 212 -24.73 -23.91 1.30
CA GLY A 212 -24.85 -23.95 -0.14
C GLY A 212 -26.10 -23.27 -0.71
N ASN A 213 -26.93 -22.63 0.13
CA ASN A 213 -28.10 -21.91 -0.33
C ASN A 213 -27.68 -20.65 -1.10
N VAL A 214 -28.32 -20.36 -2.21
CA VAL A 214 -28.10 -19.13 -2.97
C VAL A 214 -28.76 -17.96 -2.22
N ILE A 215 -27.95 -16.96 -1.83
CA ILE A 215 -28.38 -15.79 -1.06
C ILE A 215 -28.47 -14.55 -1.97
N GLY A 216 -27.78 -14.55 -3.09
CA GLY A 216 -27.76 -13.43 -4.05
C GLY A 216 -26.81 -13.66 -5.20
N GLU A 217 -26.58 -12.61 -5.98
CA GLU A 217 -25.60 -12.59 -7.08
C GLU A 217 -24.52 -11.54 -6.81
N HIS A 218 -23.30 -11.79 -7.29
CA HIS A 218 -22.21 -10.81 -7.31
C HIS A 218 -21.84 -10.42 -8.74
N ASP A 219 -21.32 -9.20 -8.92
CA ASP A 219 -20.93 -8.64 -10.23
C ASP A 219 -19.53 -9.10 -10.71
N GLY A 220 -18.84 -9.88 -9.92
CA GLY A 220 -17.48 -10.38 -10.17
C GLY A 220 -16.76 -10.64 -8.83
N ILE A 221 -16.31 -11.87 -8.62
CA ILE A 221 -15.73 -12.33 -7.33
C ILE A 221 -14.50 -11.51 -6.91
N MET A 222 -13.75 -10.95 -7.89
CA MET A 222 -12.59 -10.12 -7.65
C MET A 222 -12.91 -8.81 -6.90
N TYR A 223 -14.13 -8.27 -7.03
CA TYR A 223 -14.49 -6.99 -6.41
C TYR A 223 -14.74 -7.07 -4.91
N TYR A 224 -14.70 -8.25 -4.34
CA TYR A 224 -15.03 -8.47 -2.93
C TYR A 224 -13.79 -8.86 -2.14
N THR A 225 -13.75 -8.44 -0.89
CA THR A 225 -12.64 -8.73 0.03
C THR A 225 -13.16 -9.53 1.23
N ILE A 226 -12.38 -10.48 1.74
CA ILE A 226 -12.71 -11.24 2.95
C ILE A 226 -12.96 -10.27 4.11
N GLY A 227 -14.09 -10.45 4.81
CA GLY A 227 -14.57 -9.57 5.88
C GLY A 227 -15.35 -8.34 5.40
N GLN A 228 -15.57 -8.17 4.09
CA GLN A 228 -16.39 -7.09 3.55
C GLN A 228 -17.84 -7.27 3.99
N ARG A 229 -18.44 -6.17 4.49
CA ARG A 229 -19.85 -6.08 4.92
C ARG A 229 -20.72 -5.28 3.97
N HIS A 230 -20.18 -4.16 3.47
CA HIS A 230 -20.93 -3.22 2.66
C HIS A 230 -20.86 -3.56 1.16
N GLY A 231 -21.93 -3.20 0.42
CA GLY A 231 -21.96 -3.37 -1.04
C GLY A 231 -22.19 -4.82 -1.51
N LEU A 232 -22.75 -5.68 -0.64
CA LEU A 232 -23.13 -7.05 -1.02
C LEU A 232 -24.50 -7.10 -1.71
N GLY A 233 -25.37 -6.12 -1.48
CA GLY A 233 -26.72 -6.11 -2.05
C GLY A 233 -27.64 -7.19 -1.46
N ILE A 234 -27.25 -7.82 -0.37
CA ILE A 234 -28.06 -8.85 0.32
C ILE A 234 -28.95 -8.14 1.33
N GLY A 235 -30.27 -8.33 1.16
CA GLY A 235 -31.30 -7.88 2.09
C GLY A 235 -31.75 -8.99 3.04
N GLY A 236 -32.82 -8.69 3.82
CA GLY A 236 -33.48 -9.67 4.68
C GLY A 236 -33.27 -9.42 6.17
N PRO A 237 -33.96 -10.21 7.04
CA PRO A 237 -33.83 -10.11 8.47
C PRO A 237 -32.52 -10.73 8.99
N GLY A 238 -32.16 -10.40 10.23
CA GLY A 238 -31.02 -11.00 10.92
C GLY A 238 -29.81 -10.08 10.97
N ASP A 239 -28.66 -10.66 11.31
CA ASP A 239 -27.38 -9.97 11.43
C ASP A 239 -26.84 -9.55 10.04
N PRO A 240 -25.89 -8.61 10.00
CA PRO A 240 -25.22 -8.26 8.74
C PRO A 240 -24.50 -9.44 8.10
N TRP A 241 -24.55 -9.49 6.77
CA TRP A 241 -23.76 -10.43 5.97
C TRP A 241 -22.33 -9.99 5.80
N PHE A 242 -21.42 -10.97 5.76
CA PHE A 242 -19.98 -10.76 5.52
C PHE A 242 -19.47 -11.75 4.47
N VAL A 243 -18.51 -11.31 3.69
CA VAL A 243 -17.75 -12.21 2.83
C VAL A 243 -16.82 -13.03 3.72
N ILE A 244 -17.01 -14.36 3.75
CA ILE A 244 -16.21 -15.29 4.56
C ILE A 244 -15.29 -16.16 3.72
N GLY A 245 -15.52 -16.26 2.41
CA GLY A 245 -14.69 -17.04 1.50
C GLY A 245 -14.93 -16.71 0.03
N LYS A 246 -14.09 -17.26 -0.81
CA LYS A 246 -14.18 -17.18 -2.27
C LYS A 246 -13.86 -18.55 -2.87
N ASP A 247 -14.76 -19.13 -3.64
CA ASP A 247 -14.49 -20.26 -4.50
C ASP A 247 -14.28 -19.75 -5.93
N ILE A 248 -12.99 -19.54 -6.26
CA ILE A 248 -12.60 -18.96 -7.54
C ILE A 248 -12.94 -19.89 -8.71
N THR A 249 -12.78 -21.21 -8.49
CA THR A 249 -13.00 -22.24 -9.53
C THR A 249 -14.46 -22.26 -9.97
N ASN A 250 -15.40 -22.18 -9.02
CA ASN A 250 -16.81 -22.22 -9.29
C ASN A 250 -17.47 -20.83 -9.37
N ASN A 251 -16.68 -19.76 -9.25
CA ASN A 251 -17.14 -18.36 -9.24
C ASN A 251 -18.24 -18.10 -8.19
N ILE A 252 -18.04 -18.62 -6.96
CA ILE A 252 -18.97 -18.50 -5.84
C ILE A 252 -18.36 -17.62 -4.74
N LEU A 253 -19.11 -16.58 -4.34
CA LEU A 253 -18.77 -15.77 -3.18
C LEU A 253 -19.45 -16.38 -1.95
N VAL A 254 -18.65 -16.86 -0.99
CA VAL A 254 -19.19 -17.45 0.24
C VAL A 254 -19.45 -16.34 1.24
N VAL A 255 -20.69 -16.26 1.72
CA VAL A 255 -21.17 -15.25 2.66
C VAL A 255 -21.69 -15.89 3.93
N GLY A 256 -21.53 -15.21 5.07
CA GLY A 256 -21.99 -15.68 6.36
C GLY A 256 -22.62 -14.59 7.20
N GLN A 257 -23.48 -14.98 8.14
CA GLN A 257 -24.26 -14.11 9.01
C GLN A 257 -24.17 -14.62 10.46
N GLY A 258 -24.28 -13.76 11.45
CA GLY A 258 -24.32 -14.15 12.86
C GLY A 258 -23.07 -14.94 13.29
N SER A 259 -23.27 -16.18 13.74
CA SER A 259 -22.21 -17.10 14.19
C SER A 259 -21.20 -17.46 13.09
N ASP A 260 -21.59 -17.41 11.83
CA ASP A 260 -20.70 -17.72 10.70
C ASP A 260 -19.51 -16.76 10.63
N GLN A 261 -19.54 -15.62 11.35
CA GLN A 261 -18.40 -14.72 11.46
C GLN A 261 -17.18 -15.38 12.12
N GLU A 262 -17.32 -16.51 12.82
CA GLU A 262 -16.18 -17.25 13.38
C GLU A 262 -15.19 -17.70 12.30
N TYR A 263 -15.67 -17.97 11.06
CA TYR A 263 -14.83 -18.31 9.91
C TYR A 263 -13.95 -17.16 9.41
N LEU A 264 -14.19 -15.94 9.89
CA LEU A 264 -13.30 -14.80 9.62
C LEU A 264 -12.06 -14.79 10.51
N TYR A 265 -11.99 -15.63 11.54
CA TYR A 265 -10.89 -15.59 12.51
C TYR A 265 -9.88 -16.69 12.23
N ALA A 266 -8.60 -16.30 12.25
CA ALA A 266 -7.48 -17.22 12.15
C ALA A 266 -6.38 -16.85 13.15
N ASN A 267 -5.62 -17.83 13.61
CA ASN A 267 -4.45 -17.62 14.46
C ASN A 267 -3.17 -18.17 13.83
N LYS A 268 -3.24 -18.69 12.60
CA LYS A 268 -2.08 -19.22 11.89
C LYS A 268 -2.14 -18.79 10.42
N VAL A 269 -1.03 -18.28 9.91
CA VAL A 269 -0.93 -17.69 8.56
C VAL A 269 0.35 -18.16 7.89
N LEU A 270 0.26 -18.59 6.64
CA LEU A 270 1.42 -18.75 5.77
C LEU A 270 1.72 -17.40 5.10
N VAL A 271 2.93 -16.89 5.31
CA VAL A 271 3.45 -15.70 4.65
C VAL A 271 4.45 -16.13 3.60
N THR A 272 4.31 -15.60 2.39
CA THR A 272 5.20 -15.83 1.23
C THR A 272 5.70 -14.51 0.66
N GLY A 273 6.83 -14.53 -0.03
CA GLY A 273 7.47 -13.32 -0.54
C GLY A 273 7.99 -12.42 0.58
N LEU A 274 8.34 -13.00 1.71
CA LEU A 274 8.81 -12.33 2.90
C LEU A 274 10.14 -11.59 2.64
N ASN A 275 10.17 -10.31 2.94
CA ASN A 275 11.39 -9.53 3.09
C ASN A 275 11.68 -9.38 4.59
N TRP A 276 12.85 -9.80 5.05
CA TRP A 276 13.19 -9.79 6.48
C TRP A 276 14.45 -8.98 6.77
N LEU A 277 14.29 -7.88 7.51
CA LEU A 277 15.36 -6.97 7.96
C LEU A 277 15.79 -7.23 9.42
N GLY A 278 15.13 -8.16 10.08
CA GLY A 278 15.40 -8.54 11.46
C GLY A 278 16.56 -9.53 11.59
N PRO A 279 16.82 -10.00 12.82
CA PRO A 279 17.83 -11.03 13.07
C PRO A 279 17.50 -12.35 12.33
N LYS A 280 18.52 -13.01 11.81
CA LYS A 280 18.38 -14.35 11.20
C LYS A 280 18.35 -15.41 12.30
N THR A 281 17.18 -15.96 12.57
CA THR A 281 16.91 -16.99 13.59
C THR A 281 15.91 -18.00 13.04
N ASN A 282 15.74 -19.16 13.70
CA ASN A 282 14.72 -20.14 13.30
C ASN A 282 13.29 -19.66 13.60
N SER A 283 13.11 -18.89 14.68
CA SER A 283 11.86 -18.23 15.02
C SER A 283 12.11 -16.89 15.69
N TYR A 284 11.14 -15.98 15.59
CA TYR A 284 11.21 -14.65 16.19
C TYR A 284 9.86 -14.23 16.76
N LYS A 285 9.84 -13.75 18.01
CA LYS A 285 8.64 -13.21 18.65
C LYS A 285 8.63 -11.69 18.46
N CYS A 286 7.53 -11.19 17.92
CA CYS A 286 7.37 -9.77 17.62
C CYS A 286 5.88 -9.39 17.54
N SER A 287 5.57 -8.19 17.12
CA SER A 287 4.21 -7.82 16.73
C SER A 287 4.04 -7.80 15.21
N ALA A 288 2.80 -7.99 14.75
CA ALA A 288 2.46 -7.95 13.33
C ALA A 288 1.20 -7.13 13.06
N LYS A 289 1.14 -6.56 11.85
CA LYS A 289 -0.08 -5.99 11.27
C LYS A 289 -0.39 -6.71 9.97
N PHE A 290 -1.62 -7.18 9.82
CA PHE A 290 -2.12 -7.82 8.59
C PHE A 290 -2.94 -6.85 7.72
N ARG A 291 -3.11 -5.61 8.18
CA ARG A 291 -3.71 -4.48 7.45
C ARG A 291 -3.13 -3.17 7.98
N TYR A 292 -3.01 -2.16 7.13
CA TYR A 292 -2.40 -0.87 7.43
C TYR A 292 -2.86 -0.23 8.75
N ARG A 293 -4.19 -0.15 8.99
CA ARG A 293 -4.74 0.51 10.18
C ARG A 293 -5.08 -0.45 11.33
N GLN A 294 -4.65 -1.71 11.24
CA GLN A 294 -4.87 -2.68 12.30
C GLN A 294 -3.99 -2.36 13.50
N LYS A 295 -4.50 -2.70 14.69
CA LYS A 295 -3.66 -2.74 15.91
C LYS A 295 -2.64 -3.85 15.79
N ASP A 296 -1.52 -3.69 16.46
CA ASP A 296 -0.49 -4.71 16.56
C ASP A 296 -1.04 -5.98 17.21
N VAL A 297 -0.62 -7.12 16.69
CA VAL A 297 -0.94 -8.46 17.21
C VAL A 297 0.35 -9.15 17.55
N GLU A 298 0.48 -9.67 18.76
CA GLU A 298 1.64 -10.46 19.16
C GLU A 298 1.70 -11.78 18.38
N VAL A 299 2.85 -12.08 17.80
CA VAL A 299 3.05 -13.24 16.94
C VAL A 299 4.39 -13.93 17.19
N GLU A 300 4.45 -15.21 16.83
CA GLU A 300 5.70 -15.92 16.61
C GLU A 300 5.86 -16.23 15.13
N VAL A 301 6.95 -15.73 14.53
CA VAL A 301 7.31 -15.98 13.13
C VAL A 301 8.25 -17.19 13.10
N LYS A 302 7.86 -18.28 12.44
CA LYS A 302 8.66 -19.49 12.25
C LYS A 302 9.07 -19.59 10.78
N PHE A 303 10.34 -19.36 10.53
CA PHE A 303 10.86 -19.33 9.15
C PHE A 303 10.89 -20.73 8.54
N ILE A 304 10.38 -20.86 7.32
CA ILE A 304 10.44 -22.09 6.50
C ILE A 304 11.70 -22.01 5.64
N ASP A 305 11.90 -20.86 5.00
CA ASP A 305 13.04 -20.53 4.16
C ASP A 305 13.30 -19.00 4.19
N GLU A 306 14.13 -18.49 3.28
CA GLU A 306 14.48 -17.07 3.23
C GLU A 306 13.30 -16.16 2.82
N ASN A 307 12.26 -16.71 2.16
CA ASN A 307 11.15 -15.97 1.59
C ASN A 307 9.79 -16.37 2.16
N SER A 308 9.75 -17.33 3.10
CA SER A 308 8.47 -17.81 3.64
C SER A 308 8.54 -18.15 5.12
N ALA A 309 7.40 -17.95 5.81
CA ALA A 309 7.26 -18.22 7.22
C ALA A 309 5.83 -18.64 7.60
N ILE A 310 5.72 -19.46 8.63
CA ILE A 310 4.46 -19.65 9.36
C ILE A 310 4.41 -18.63 10.49
N VAL A 311 3.33 -17.86 10.54
CA VAL A 311 3.08 -16.88 11.60
C VAL A 311 1.97 -17.38 12.50
N GLU A 312 2.29 -17.58 13.76
CA GLU A 312 1.32 -17.99 14.79
C GLU A 312 0.97 -16.76 15.65
N CYS A 313 -0.31 -16.37 15.61
CA CYS A 313 -0.83 -15.24 16.38
C CYS A 313 -1.22 -15.71 17.79
N MET A 314 -0.88 -14.92 18.80
CA MET A 314 -1.24 -15.23 20.20
C MET A 314 -2.75 -15.11 20.45
N THR A 315 -3.46 -14.42 19.57
CA THR A 315 -4.93 -14.29 19.61
C THR A 315 -5.50 -14.49 18.20
N ASN A 316 -6.78 -14.88 18.13
CA ASN A 316 -7.47 -14.95 16.85
C ASN A 316 -7.58 -13.56 16.20
N VAL A 317 -7.21 -13.48 14.94
CA VAL A 317 -7.21 -12.25 14.13
C VAL A 317 -8.31 -12.31 13.10
N LYS A 318 -9.15 -11.26 13.07
CA LYS A 318 -10.29 -11.18 12.16
C LYS A 318 -9.87 -10.82 10.74
N ALA A 319 -10.37 -11.55 9.76
CA ALA A 319 -10.33 -11.25 8.33
C ALA A 319 -8.90 -10.99 7.79
N ILE A 320 -7.96 -11.88 8.14
CA ILE A 320 -6.66 -11.92 7.44
C ILE A 320 -6.96 -12.26 5.98
N THR A 321 -6.48 -11.42 5.09
CA THR A 321 -6.90 -11.45 3.69
C THR A 321 -5.72 -11.82 2.79
N PRO A 322 -5.83 -12.90 1.99
CA PRO A 322 -4.80 -13.24 1.00
C PRO A 322 -4.51 -12.09 0.01
N GLY A 323 -3.24 -11.85 -0.26
CA GLY A 323 -2.77 -10.72 -1.07
C GLY A 323 -2.40 -9.46 -0.28
N GLN A 324 -2.82 -9.37 1.01
CA GLN A 324 -2.37 -8.31 1.91
C GLN A 324 -1.03 -8.67 2.54
N ALA A 325 -0.25 -7.65 2.90
CA ALA A 325 1.02 -7.85 3.59
C ALA A 325 0.83 -8.15 5.08
N ALA A 326 1.65 -9.07 5.59
CA ALA A 326 1.92 -9.23 7.02
C ALA A 326 3.19 -8.46 7.34
N VAL A 327 3.09 -7.37 8.10
CA VAL A 327 4.25 -6.50 8.41
C VAL A 327 4.63 -6.65 9.87
N PHE A 328 5.91 -6.91 10.12
CA PHE A 328 6.45 -7.27 11.42
C PHE A 328 7.21 -6.13 12.09
N TYR A 329 7.08 -6.04 13.41
CA TYR A 329 7.69 -4.97 14.19
C TYR A 329 8.26 -5.49 15.50
N ASP A 330 9.45 -5.01 15.85
CA ASP A 330 9.96 -5.06 17.23
C ASP A 330 9.89 -3.64 17.80
N LYS A 331 8.84 -3.38 18.59
CA LYS A 331 8.50 -2.04 19.09
C LYS A 331 8.35 -1.04 17.94
N GLU A 332 9.31 -0.13 17.79
CA GLU A 332 9.31 0.88 16.72
C GLU A 332 10.01 0.40 15.43
N ILE A 333 10.82 -0.66 15.50
CA ILE A 333 11.60 -1.14 14.36
C ILE A 333 10.71 -1.98 13.46
N CYS A 334 10.61 -1.61 12.18
CA CYS A 334 10.02 -2.44 11.14
C CYS A 334 11.02 -3.53 10.74
N LEU A 335 10.64 -4.77 10.95
CA LEU A 335 11.46 -5.95 10.65
C LEU A 335 11.25 -6.46 9.22
N GLY A 336 10.31 -5.84 8.45
CA GLY A 336 9.93 -6.26 7.12
C GLY A 336 8.52 -6.86 7.05
N GLY A 337 8.25 -7.60 5.96
CA GLY A 337 6.92 -8.20 5.74
C GLY A 337 6.78 -8.79 4.36
#